data_50df58f0a329f4328b68d16fc93af86d
#
_entry.id   50df58f0a329f4328b68d16fc93af86d
#
_cell.length_a   1.000
_cell.length_b   1.000
_cell.length_c   1.000
_cell.angle_alpha   90.00
_cell.angle_beta   90.00
_cell.angle_gamma   90.00
#
_symmetry.space_group_name_H-M   'P 1'
#
loop_
_entity.id
_entity.type
_entity.pdbx_description
1 polymer ?
#
loop_
_entity_poly.entity_id
_entity_poly.type
_entity_poly.pdbx_seq_one_letter_code
_entity_poly.pdbx_strand_id
1 'polypeptide(L)'
;MIKVNVRIKNLDDYGRGIAYINNKITFIKNALTDELIEYKDLIEKRKYNEAEINRIFSQNENRIQPICPYYYECGGCNLQHLNFLYENEFKVEKVKNILKKFAGFEINDIKIISQNCYNYRNKITLTVKNGKLGLLKAKTNDLVEIKSCNLINKKLNNLIEVLETIIKNELELEKICLKIGNKTDEVMISLSGKVNDKAPFLNICDSLIINKKVVTKSYITSYIKDKKFHIRSDSFFQVNDEIVEKLYQEVIDNIKKIKSKNVLDLYCGVGTIGIS
;
A
#
# COMPACT_ATOMS: atom_id res chain seq x y z
N MET A 1 -16.54 1.68 -34.36
CA MET A 1 -17.10 1.72 -33.00
C MET A 1 -17.47 3.15 -32.67
N ILE A 2 -18.70 3.41 -32.27
CA ILE A 2 -19.13 4.75 -31.84
C ILE A 2 -18.39 5.05 -30.53
N LYS A 3 -17.56 6.09 -30.54
CA LYS A 3 -16.86 6.56 -29.34
C LYS A 3 -17.87 7.25 -28.43
N VAL A 4 -18.25 6.61 -27.35
CA VAL A 4 -19.25 7.14 -26.42
C VAL A 4 -18.53 7.80 -25.25
N ASN A 5 -18.75 9.10 -25.11
CA ASN A 5 -18.26 9.86 -23.97
C ASN A 5 -19.18 9.63 -22.76
N VAL A 6 -18.62 9.49 -21.58
CA VAL A 6 -19.39 9.33 -20.35
C VAL A 6 -18.85 10.26 -19.27
N ARG A 7 -19.78 10.82 -18.48
CA ARG A 7 -19.43 11.62 -17.29
C ARG A 7 -19.40 10.74 -16.07
N ILE A 8 -18.31 10.87 -15.31
CA ILE A 8 -18.13 10.18 -14.04
C ILE A 8 -18.97 10.84 -12.95
N LYS A 9 -19.82 10.09 -12.29
CA LYS A 9 -20.77 10.62 -11.29
C LYS A 9 -20.21 10.63 -9.88
N ASN A 10 -19.38 9.63 -9.52
CA ASN A 10 -18.84 9.48 -8.18
C ASN A 10 -17.64 8.52 -8.20
N LEU A 11 -17.02 8.28 -7.06
CA LEU A 11 -16.01 7.24 -6.86
C LEU A 11 -16.61 6.07 -6.04
N ASP A 12 -16.15 4.86 -6.31
CA ASP A 12 -16.41 3.72 -5.43
C ASP A 12 -15.41 3.66 -4.27
N ASP A 13 -15.59 2.71 -3.35
CA ASP A 13 -14.72 2.52 -2.18
C ASP A 13 -13.25 2.20 -2.52
N TYR A 14 -12.95 1.86 -3.76
CA TYR A 14 -11.59 1.59 -4.27
C TYR A 14 -10.99 2.75 -5.06
N GLY A 15 -11.72 3.88 -5.17
CA GLY A 15 -11.31 5.05 -5.94
C GLY A 15 -11.48 4.90 -7.45
N ARG A 16 -12.35 3.96 -7.91
CA ARG A 16 -12.71 3.85 -9.32
C ARG A 16 -13.88 4.78 -9.64
N GLY A 17 -13.84 5.44 -10.77
CA GLY A 17 -14.96 6.26 -11.21
C GLY A 17 -16.22 5.41 -11.50
N ILE A 18 -17.36 5.93 -11.09
CA ILE A 18 -18.69 5.34 -11.35
C ILE A 18 -19.37 6.09 -12.46
N ALA A 19 -19.76 5.39 -13.51
CA ALA A 19 -20.60 5.89 -14.59
C ALA A 19 -21.71 4.90 -14.93
N TYR A 20 -22.62 5.28 -15.82
CA TYR A 20 -23.65 4.39 -16.34
C TYR A 20 -23.49 4.28 -17.86
N ILE A 21 -23.28 3.06 -18.33
CA ILE A 21 -23.18 2.71 -19.74
C ILE A 21 -24.26 1.69 -20.04
N ASN A 22 -25.11 1.96 -21.03
CA ASN A 22 -26.27 1.13 -21.37
C ASN A 22 -27.16 0.82 -20.14
N ASN A 23 -27.44 1.85 -19.33
CA ASN A 23 -28.20 1.75 -18.07
C ASN A 23 -27.61 0.81 -17.01
N LYS A 24 -26.34 0.42 -17.15
CA LYS A 24 -25.64 -0.47 -16.23
C LYS A 24 -24.51 0.26 -15.54
N ILE A 25 -24.39 0.08 -14.22
CA ILE A 25 -23.29 0.66 -13.45
C ILE A 25 -21.94 0.17 -14.01
N THR A 26 -21.04 1.09 -14.25
CA THR A 26 -19.72 0.83 -14.83
C THR A 26 -18.64 1.43 -13.93
N PHE A 27 -17.69 0.61 -13.53
CA PHE A 27 -16.52 1.04 -12.76
C PHE A 27 -15.35 1.29 -13.71
N ILE A 28 -14.82 2.52 -13.67
CA ILE A 28 -13.77 2.95 -14.57
C ILE A 28 -12.50 3.25 -13.77
N LYS A 29 -11.46 2.46 -14.02
CA LYS A 29 -10.19 2.58 -13.31
C LYS A 29 -9.57 3.96 -13.56
N ASN A 30 -9.04 4.60 -12.51
CA ASN A 30 -8.34 5.89 -12.55
C ASN A 30 -9.18 7.08 -13.02
N ALA A 31 -10.50 6.98 -13.14
CA ALA A 31 -11.38 8.10 -13.45
C ALA A 31 -11.81 8.82 -12.18
N LEU A 32 -11.94 10.16 -12.24
CA LEU A 32 -12.36 11.00 -11.13
C LEU A 32 -13.77 11.56 -11.35
N THR A 33 -14.45 11.89 -10.26
CA THR A 33 -15.77 12.53 -10.28
C THR A 33 -15.77 13.74 -11.20
N ASP A 34 -16.89 13.96 -11.90
CA ASP A 34 -17.13 15.05 -12.85
C ASP A 34 -16.27 15.06 -14.12
N GLU A 35 -15.36 14.13 -14.30
CA GLU A 35 -14.64 14.02 -15.55
C GLU A 35 -15.53 13.56 -16.70
N LEU A 36 -15.34 14.15 -17.87
CA LEU A 36 -15.90 13.67 -19.13
C LEU A 36 -14.83 12.86 -19.84
N ILE A 37 -15.08 11.57 -20.04
CA ILE A 37 -14.10 10.65 -20.61
C ILE A 37 -14.65 9.86 -21.80
N GLU A 38 -13.76 9.44 -22.66
CA GLU A 38 -13.96 8.33 -23.57
C GLU A 38 -13.40 7.06 -22.91
N TYR A 39 -14.19 6.00 -22.88
CA TYR A 39 -13.73 4.72 -22.33
C TYR A 39 -13.30 3.75 -23.42
N LYS A 40 -12.51 2.76 -23.03
CA LYS A 40 -12.11 1.59 -23.81
C LYS A 40 -12.26 0.31 -23.00
N ASP A 41 -12.08 -0.84 -23.64
CA ASP A 41 -12.00 -2.15 -23.01
C ASP A 41 -13.18 -2.42 -22.06
N LEU A 42 -14.43 -2.18 -22.56
CA LEU A 42 -15.64 -2.43 -21.79
C LEU A 42 -15.81 -3.94 -21.57
N ILE A 43 -15.72 -4.35 -20.30
CA ILE A 43 -15.95 -5.74 -19.88
C ILE A 43 -17.31 -5.82 -19.20
N GLU A 44 -18.24 -6.52 -19.82
CA GLU A 44 -19.56 -6.72 -19.26
C GLU A 44 -19.58 -7.89 -18.27
N LYS A 45 -20.02 -7.62 -17.03
CA LYS A 45 -20.30 -8.61 -16.00
C LYS A 45 -21.82 -8.71 -15.80
N ARG A 46 -22.29 -9.71 -15.08
CA ARG A 46 -23.72 -9.91 -14.84
C ARG A 46 -24.41 -8.68 -14.22
N LYS A 47 -23.82 -8.06 -13.20
CA LYS A 47 -24.43 -6.96 -12.42
C LYS A 47 -23.83 -5.59 -12.68
N TYR A 48 -22.66 -5.49 -13.26
CA TYR A 48 -21.91 -4.26 -13.50
C TYR A 48 -21.00 -4.40 -14.70
N ASN A 49 -20.43 -3.30 -15.16
CA ASN A 49 -19.35 -3.32 -16.15
C ASN A 49 -18.05 -2.79 -15.55
N GLU A 50 -16.94 -3.14 -16.15
CA GLU A 50 -15.63 -2.54 -15.90
C GLU A 50 -15.12 -1.93 -17.21
N ALA A 51 -14.43 -0.80 -17.15
CA ALA A 51 -13.82 -0.16 -18.32
C ALA A 51 -12.55 0.59 -17.92
N GLU A 52 -11.77 0.98 -18.92
CA GLU A 52 -10.59 1.83 -18.75
C GLU A 52 -10.78 3.17 -19.46
N ILE A 53 -10.02 4.19 -19.05
CA ILE A 53 -9.98 5.48 -19.73
C ILE A 53 -9.20 5.31 -21.04
N ASN A 54 -9.79 5.77 -22.14
CA ASN A 54 -9.08 5.99 -23.39
C ASN A 54 -8.58 7.45 -23.48
N ARG A 55 -9.47 8.41 -23.21
CA ARG A 55 -9.16 9.85 -23.27
C ARG A 55 -10.00 10.62 -22.26
N ILE A 56 -9.44 11.66 -21.67
CA ILE A 56 -10.11 12.62 -20.79
C ILE A 56 -10.35 13.91 -21.60
N PHE A 57 -11.61 14.36 -21.69
CA PHE A 57 -12.00 15.59 -22.37
C PHE A 57 -12.14 16.76 -21.40
N SER A 58 -12.66 16.48 -20.20
CA SER A 58 -12.74 17.43 -19.10
C SER A 58 -12.18 16.80 -17.86
N GLN A 59 -11.15 17.40 -17.32
CA GLN A 59 -10.38 16.89 -16.19
C GLN A 59 -10.91 17.48 -14.89
N ASN A 60 -10.95 16.68 -13.81
CA ASN A 60 -11.19 17.18 -12.47
C ASN A 60 -9.99 18.04 -12.00
N GLU A 61 -10.26 19.16 -11.33
CA GLU A 61 -9.23 20.09 -10.82
C GLU A 61 -8.24 19.44 -9.83
N ASN A 62 -8.69 18.41 -9.11
CA ASN A 62 -7.89 17.68 -8.14
C ASN A 62 -7.06 16.54 -8.76
N ARG A 63 -7.14 16.36 -10.08
CA ARG A 63 -6.30 15.40 -10.78
C ARG A 63 -4.85 15.89 -10.86
N ILE A 64 -3.93 15.02 -10.51
CA ILE A 64 -2.50 15.25 -10.70
C ILE A 64 -1.89 14.14 -11.56
N GLN A 65 -0.74 14.42 -12.15
CA GLN A 65 0.08 13.39 -12.78
C GLN A 65 0.77 12.57 -11.69
N PRO A 66 0.56 11.23 -11.64
CA PRO A 66 1.29 10.38 -10.71
C PRO A 66 2.80 10.49 -10.91
N ILE A 67 3.55 10.63 -9.81
CA ILE A 67 5.02 10.69 -9.89
C ILE A 67 5.65 9.31 -10.09
N CYS A 68 4.92 8.22 -9.79
CA CYS A 68 5.38 6.86 -10.00
C CYS A 68 5.23 6.46 -11.47
N PRO A 69 6.32 6.13 -12.18
CA PRO A 69 6.24 5.75 -13.59
C PRO A 69 5.46 4.45 -13.82
N TYR A 70 5.34 3.62 -12.78
CA TYR A 70 4.67 2.32 -12.83
C TYR A 70 3.18 2.39 -12.41
N TYR A 71 2.65 3.58 -12.10
CA TYR A 71 1.33 3.72 -11.46
C TYR A 71 0.20 3.04 -12.24
N TYR A 72 0.18 3.21 -13.55
CA TYR A 72 -0.91 2.70 -14.37
C TYR A 72 -0.86 1.18 -14.61
N GLU A 73 0.28 0.56 -14.36
CA GLU A 73 0.48 -0.89 -14.53
C GLU A 73 0.50 -1.62 -13.20
N CYS A 74 1.26 -1.10 -12.22
CA CYS A 74 1.43 -1.70 -10.91
C CYS A 74 0.13 -1.75 -10.11
N GLY A 75 -0.12 -2.90 -9.44
CA GLY A 75 -1.29 -3.08 -8.57
C GLY A 75 -1.16 -2.48 -7.16
N GLY A 76 -0.05 -1.82 -6.84
CA GLY A 76 0.25 -1.38 -5.48
C GLY A 76 -0.44 -0.10 -5.01
N CYS A 77 -0.92 0.74 -5.93
CA CYS A 77 -1.51 2.06 -5.63
C CYS A 77 -2.79 2.31 -6.42
N ASN A 78 -3.75 3.00 -5.80
CA ASN A 78 -5.05 3.29 -6.41
C ASN A 78 -5.33 4.78 -6.59
N LEU A 79 -4.66 5.69 -5.85
CA LEU A 79 -5.08 7.09 -5.71
C LEU A 79 -3.98 8.12 -6.04
N GLN A 80 -2.82 7.71 -6.61
CA GLN A 80 -1.76 8.67 -6.92
C GLN A 80 -2.12 9.71 -8.00
N HIS A 81 -3.24 9.55 -8.68
CA HIS A 81 -3.78 10.52 -9.63
C HIS A 81 -4.66 11.58 -8.98
N LEU A 82 -4.87 11.51 -7.66
CA LEU A 82 -5.52 12.52 -6.82
C LEU A 82 -4.48 13.37 -6.10
N ASN A 83 -4.73 14.67 -5.96
CA ASN A 83 -3.95 15.47 -5.04
C ASN A 83 -4.16 15.00 -3.59
N PHE A 84 -3.19 15.24 -2.73
CA PHE A 84 -3.17 14.67 -1.38
C PHE A 84 -4.32 15.17 -0.48
N LEU A 85 -4.76 16.40 -0.65
CA LEU A 85 -5.88 16.96 0.11
C LEU A 85 -7.18 16.25 -0.26
N TYR A 86 -7.45 16.13 -1.55
CA TYR A 86 -8.65 15.44 -2.03
C TYR A 86 -8.62 13.93 -1.75
N GLU A 87 -7.45 13.30 -1.75
CA GLU A 87 -7.29 11.90 -1.29
C GLU A 87 -7.73 11.76 0.18
N ASN A 88 -7.38 12.72 1.05
CA ASN A 88 -7.80 12.73 2.44
C ASN A 88 -9.31 12.93 2.59
N GLU A 89 -9.90 13.86 1.84
CA GLU A 89 -11.36 14.07 1.81
C GLU A 89 -12.10 12.82 1.35
N PHE A 90 -11.63 12.18 0.28
CA PHE A 90 -12.18 10.92 -0.20
C PHE A 90 -12.17 9.82 0.88
N LYS A 91 -11.07 9.70 1.65
CA LYS A 91 -10.97 8.73 2.75
C LYS A 91 -11.95 9.03 3.89
N VAL A 92 -12.13 10.31 4.23
CA VAL A 92 -13.11 10.75 5.25
C VAL A 92 -14.52 10.42 4.79
N GLU A 93 -14.90 10.81 3.57
CA GLU A 93 -16.23 10.54 3.03
C GLU A 93 -16.52 9.02 2.90
N LYS A 94 -15.52 8.23 2.53
CA LYS A 94 -15.64 6.78 2.52
C LYS A 94 -15.99 6.24 3.91
N VAL A 95 -15.33 6.69 4.97
CA VAL A 95 -15.61 6.24 6.34
C VAL A 95 -17.02 6.67 6.77
N LYS A 96 -17.43 7.91 6.51
CA LYS A 96 -18.79 8.41 6.78
C LYS A 96 -19.86 7.52 6.10
N ASN A 97 -19.65 7.24 4.81
CA ASN A 97 -20.59 6.42 4.03
C ASN A 97 -20.68 4.97 4.55
N ILE A 98 -19.56 4.37 4.96
CA ILE A 98 -19.54 3.02 5.55
C ILE A 98 -20.29 3.02 6.89
N LEU A 99 -20.05 3.98 7.77
CA LEU A 99 -20.71 4.09 9.07
C LEU A 99 -22.22 4.33 8.90
N LYS A 100 -22.63 5.23 8.02
CA LYS A 100 -24.03 5.46 7.68
C LYS A 100 -24.70 4.17 7.18
N LYS A 101 -24.06 3.48 6.23
CA LYS A 101 -24.63 2.29 5.56
C LYS A 101 -24.75 1.07 6.48
N PHE A 102 -23.73 0.79 7.30
CA PHE A 102 -23.64 -0.45 8.07
C PHE A 102 -23.93 -0.29 9.56
N ALA A 103 -23.67 0.87 10.13
CA ALA A 103 -23.89 1.15 11.54
C ALA A 103 -25.11 2.06 11.79
N GLY A 104 -25.70 2.63 10.75
CA GLY A 104 -26.95 3.39 10.84
C GLY A 104 -26.80 4.79 11.45
N PHE A 105 -25.58 5.30 11.68
CA PHE A 105 -25.40 6.66 12.19
C PHE A 105 -24.58 7.54 11.26
N GLU A 106 -24.90 8.82 11.31
CA GLU A 106 -24.20 9.87 10.58
C GLU A 106 -23.18 10.54 11.50
N ILE A 107 -21.96 10.67 11.01
CA ILE A 107 -20.90 11.43 11.65
C ILE A 107 -20.55 12.59 10.73
N ASN A 108 -20.71 13.81 11.23
CA ASN A 108 -20.42 15.02 10.43
C ASN A 108 -18.95 15.42 10.47
N ASP A 109 -18.28 15.20 11.60
CA ASP A 109 -16.89 15.61 11.80
C ASP A 109 -16.01 14.40 12.08
N ILE A 110 -15.11 14.08 11.14
CA ILE A 110 -14.08 13.06 11.26
C ILE A 110 -12.73 13.72 11.05
N LYS A 111 -11.95 13.81 12.12
CA LYS A 111 -10.57 14.27 12.05
C LYS A 111 -9.72 13.23 11.34
N ILE A 112 -9.05 13.63 10.26
CA ILE A 112 -8.03 12.80 9.62
C ILE A 112 -6.64 13.20 10.13
N ILE A 113 -5.80 12.22 10.41
CA ILE A 113 -4.39 12.40 10.71
C ILE A 113 -3.61 11.83 9.54
N SER A 114 -2.98 12.69 8.77
CA SER A 114 -2.16 12.32 7.63
C SER A 114 -0.80 13.00 7.68
N GLN A 115 0.17 12.44 6.99
CA GLN A 115 1.52 12.96 6.90
C GLN A 115 2.06 12.71 5.48
N ASN A 116 3.38 12.56 5.29
CA ASN A 116 3.97 12.36 3.98
C ASN A 116 3.31 11.24 3.18
N CYS A 117 3.04 11.50 1.91
CA CYS A 117 2.45 10.51 0.99
C CYS A 117 3.50 9.60 0.32
N TYR A 118 4.80 9.87 0.52
CA TYR A 118 5.91 9.12 -0.08
C TYR A 118 6.96 8.75 0.96
N ASN A 119 7.75 7.70 0.65
CA ASN A 119 8.87 7.20 1.45
C ASN A 119 8.53 6.78 2.89
N TYR A 120 7.25 6.58 3.21
CA TYR A 120 6.78 6.27 4.56
C TYR A 120 6.79 4.78 4.91
N ARG A 121 6.83 3.89 3.89
CA ARG A 121 6.71 2.44 4.14
C ARG A 121 8.04 1.83 4.54
N ASN A 122 8.04 1.18 5.69
CA ASN A 122 9.18 0.42 6.22
C ASN A 122 9.22 -1.04 5.74
N LYS A 123 8.31 -1.44 4.84
CA LYS A 123 8.22 -2.82 4.33
C LYS A 123 7.75 -2.85 2.88
N ILE A 124 8.37 -3.72 2.06
CA ILE A 124 7.88 -4.10 0.73
C ILE A 124 8.09 -5.59 0.51
N THR A 125 7.18 -6.22 -0.24
CA THR A 125 7.36 -7.58 -0.75
C THR A 125 7.39 -7.53 -2.26
N LEU A 126 8.50 -7.92 -2.83
CA LEU A 126 8.77 -7.97 -4.25
C LEU A 126 8.60 -9.39 -4.75
N THR A 127 8.09 -9.54 -5.96
CA THR A 127 7.99 -10.83 -6.67
C THR A 127 9.22 -10.97 -7.57
N VAL A 128 9.78 -12.17 -7.61
CA VAL A 128 10.86 -12.52 -8.54
C VAL A 128 10.32 -13.53 -9.54
N LYS A 129 10.59 -13.31 -10.81
CA LYS A 129 10.25 -14.23 -11.91
C LYS A 129 11.37 -14.23 -12.95
N ASN A 130 11.96 -15.40 -13.17
CA ASN A 130 13.03 -15.57 -14.18
C ASN A 130 14.18 -14.56 -14.02
N GLY A 131 14.64 -14.32 -12.78
CA GLY A 131 15.71 -13.38 -12.48
C GLY A 131 15.32 -11.90 -12.60
N LYS A 132 14.03 -11.57 -12.69
CA LYS A 132 13.48 -10.21 -12.75
C LYS A 132 12.69 -9.88 -11.50
N LEU A 133 12.81 -8.64 -11.03
CA LEU A 133 12.24 -8.16 -9.78
C LEU A 133 11.12 -7.16 -10.04
N GLY A 134 10.03 -7.26 -9.28
CA GLY A 134 8.95 -6.30 -9.43
C GLY A 134 7.76 -6.49 -8.50
N LEU A 135 6.67 -5.84 -8.85
CA LEU A 135 5.36 -5.99 -8.22
C LEU A 135 4.37 -6.56 -9.23
N LEU A 136 3.26 -7.08 -8.73
CA LEU A 136 2.25 -7.66 -9.62
C LEU A 136 1.30 -6.57 -10.15
N LYS A 137 0.87 -6.73 -11.39
CA LYS A 137 -0.25 -6.00 -11.95
C LYS A 137 -1.54 -6.35 -11.18
N ALA A 138 -2.43 -5.38 -11.02
CA ALA A 138 -3.66 -5.57 -10.26
C ALA A 138 -4.50 -6.74 -10.76
N LYS A 139 -4.92 -7.62 -9.85
CA LYS A 139 -5.76 -8.81 -10.13
C LYS A 139 -5.14 -9.83 -11.09
N THR A 140 -3.85 -9.79 -11.33
CA THR A 140 -3.14 -10.76 -12.18
C THR A 140 -1.88 -11.27 -11.49
N ASN A 141 -1.22 -12.24 -12.13
CA ASN A 141 0.11 -12.71 -11.74
C ASN A 141 1.22 -12.13 -12.64
N ASP A 142 0.92 -11.13 -13.46
CA ASP A 142 1.90 -10.53 -14.36
C ASP A 142 2.84 -9.62 -13.57
N LEU A 143 4.13 -9.78 -13.82
CA LEU A 143 5.16 -8.97 -13.18
C LEU A 143 5.26 -7.60 -13.87
N VAL A 144 5.19 -6.55 -13.06
CA VAL A 144 5.62 -5.20 -13.44
C VAL A 144 7.02 -5.01 -12.88
N GLU A 145 8.03 -5.04 -13.74
CA GLU A 145 9.41 -4.82 -13.35
C GLU A 145 9.56 -3.38 -12.84
N ILE A 146 10.13 -3.20 -11.64
CA ILE A 146 10.32 -1.89 -11.05
C ILE A 146 11.77 -1.69 -10.63
N LYS A 147 12.31 -0.49 -10.84
CA LYS A 147 13.63 -0.06 -10.33
C LYS A 147 13.49 0.74 -9.03
N SER A 148 12.30 1.23 -8.73
CA SER A 148 12.03 2.02 -7.54
C SER A 148 10.55 1.97 -7.17
N CYS A 149 10.24 2.28 -5.90
CA CYS A 149 8.88 2.46 -5.41
C CYS A 149 8.81 3.72 -4.52
N ASN A 150 8.05 4.72 -4.93
CA ASN A 150 7.98 6.01 -4.23
C ASN A 150 7.37 5.92 -2.83
N LEU A 151 6.73 4.81 -2.47
CA LEU A 151 6.12 4.66 -1.14
C LEU A 151 7.10 4.16 -0.07
N ILE A 152 8.13 3.39 -0.46
CA ILE A 152 9.02 2.75 0.51
C ILE A 152 10.13 3.69 0.98
N ASN A 153 10.64 3.41 2.17
CA ASN A 153 11.82 4.07 2.73
C ASN A 153 12.97 4.13 1.73
N LYS A 154 13.68 5.25 1.69
CA LYS A 154 14.75 5.50 0.72
C LYS A 154 15.85 4.45 0.76
N LYS A 155 16.24 3.98 1.96
CA LYS A 155 17.28 2.93 2.10
C LYS A 155 16.82 1.61 1.47
N LEU A 156 15.55 1.20 1.70
CA LEU A 156 14.98 0.02 1.03
C LEU A 156 14.90 0.22 -0.49
N ASN A 157 14.63 1.44 -0.94
CA ASN A 157 14.54 1.74 -2.36
C ASN A 157 15.89 1.56 -3.06
N ASN A 158 16.98 2.01 -2.43
CA ASN A 158 18.33 1.81 -2.95
C ASN A 158 18.72 0.33 -3.06
N LEU A 159 18.14 -0.53 -2.21
CA LEU A 159 18.40 -1.97 -2.28
C LEU A 159 17.76 -2.64 -3.51
N ILE A 160 16.75 -2.05 -4.14
CA ILE A 160 16.11 -2.64 -5.32
C ILE A 160 17.12 -2.80 -6.46
N GLU A 161 17.94 -1.78 -6.74
CA GLU A 161 18.96 -1.83 -7.79
C GLU A 161 20.04 -2.89 -7.48
N VAL A 162 20.47 -2.97 -6.22
CA VAL A 162 21.44 -3.98 -5.79
C VAL A 162 20.87 -5.39 -5.95
N LEU A 163 19.63 -5.59 -5.50
CA LEU A 163 18.93 -6.87 -5.63
C LEU A 163 18.74 -7.28 -7.10
N GLU A 164 18.48 -6.34 -8.00
CA GLU A 164 18.39 -6.61 -9.45
C GLU A 164 19.65 -7.29 -9.99
N THR A 165 20.82 -6.94 -9.47
CA THR A 165 22.06 -7.57 -9.88
C THR A 165 22.26 -8.94 -9.25
N ILE A 166 21.90 -9.12 -7.98
CA ILE A 166 22.05 -10.38 -7.24
C ILE A 166 21.15 -11.47 -7.81
N ILE A 167 19.89 -11.14 -8.11
CA ILE A 167 18.88 -12.16 -8.48
C ILE A 167 18.99 -12.69 -9.90
N LYS A 168 19.85 -12.15 -10.74
CA LYS A 168 20.01 -12.60 -12.15
C LYS A 168 20.23 -14.10 -12.28
N ASN A 169 20.93 -14.69 -11.30
CA ASN A 169 21.24 -16.12 -11.26
C ASN A 169 20.33 -16.92 -10.31
N GLU A 170 19.36 -16.25 -9.68
CA GLU A 170 18.44 -16.84 -8.69
C GLU A 170 17.08 -17.15 -9.36
N LEU A 171 17.09 -18.05 -10.36
CA LEU A 171 15.93 -18.31 -11.22
C LEU A 171 14.75 -18.97 -10.50
N GLU A 172 15.00 -19.67 -9.40
CA GLU A 172 13.99 -20.36 -8.58
C GLU A 172 13.60 -19.57 -7.31
N LEU A 173 14.13 -18.34 -7.16
CA LEU A 173 13.68 -17.39 -6.13
C LEU A 173 12.32 -16.81 -6.56
N GLU A 174 11.37 -16.77 -5.63
CA GLU A 174 9.99 -16.36 -5.91
C GLU A 174 9.65 -14.97 -5.33
N LYS A 175 10.12 -14.69 -4.09
CA LYS A 175 9.78 -13.47 -3.37
C LYS A 175 10.92 -12.97 -2.50
N ILE A 176 11.03 -11.66 -2.42
CA ILE A 176 11.92 -10.94 -1.51
C ILE A 176 11.06 -9.98 -0.67
N CYS A 177 11.02 -10.17 0.63
CA CYS A 177 10.41 -9.22 1.55
C CYS A 177 11.51 -8.43 2.25
N LEU A 178 11.48 -7.11 2.08
CA LEU A 178 12.36 -6.17 2.75
C LEU A 178 11.63 -5.51 3.90
N LYS A 179 12.26 -5.42 5.07
CA LYS A 179 11.82 -4.61 6.21
C LYS A 179 13.00 -3.77 6.70
N ILE A 180 12.72 -2.59 7.23
CA ILE A 180 13.71 -1.74 7.88
C ILE A 180 13.20 -1.32 9.25
N GLY A 181 14.11 -1.32 10.24
CA GLY A 181 13.84 -0.79 11.57
C GLY A 181 13.95 0.73 11.57
N ASN A 182 12.93 1.42 12.11
CA ASN A 182 13.04 2.86 12.31
C ASN A 182 14.08 3.17 13.39
N LYS A 183 14.74 4.33 13.29
CA LYS A 183 15.79 4.81 14.21
C LYS A 183 17.06 3.92 14.27
N THR A 184 17.04 2.70 13.73
CA THR A 184 18.20 1.80 13.70
C THR A 184 18.76 1.58 12.31
N ASP A 185 17.93 1.76 11.30
CA ASP A 185 18.25 1.43 9.91
C ASP A 185 18.66 -0.04 9.68
N GLU A 186 18.41 -0.93 10.65
CA GLU A 186 18.63 -2.36 10.48
C GLU A 186 17.72 -2.91 9.37
N VAL A 187 18.29 -3.64 8.43
CA VAL A 187 17.57 -4.22 7.30
C VAL A 187 17.37 -5.72 7.50
N MET A 188 16.13 -6.17 7.31
CA MET A 188 15.80 -7.59 7.20
C MET A 188 15.42 -7.94 5.78
N ILE A 189 16.04 -8.98 5.25
CA ILE A 189 15.67 -9.63 3.98
C ILE A 189 15.08 -10.99 4.27
N SER A 190 13.87 -11.24 3.78
CA SER A 190 13.23 -12.56 3.85
C SER A 190 12.99 -13.08 2.45
N LEU A 191 13.58 -14.23 2.12
CA LEU A 191 13.54 -14.87 0.81
C LEU A 191 12.58 -16.06 0.82
N SER A 192 11.82 -16.24 -0.24
CA SER A 192 10.97 -17.41 -0.50
C SER A 192 11.31 -17.99 -1.87
N GLY A 193 11.43 -19.30 -1.95
CA GLY A 193 11.92 -20.03 -3.12
C GLY A 193 13.31 -20.61 -2.86
N LYS A 194 13.92 -21.19 -3.90
CA LYS A 194 15.27 -21.73 -3.80
C LYS A 194 16.30 -20.61 -3.99
N VAL A 195 17.28 -20.57 -3.15
CA VAL A 195 18.40 -19.63 -3.17
C VAL A 195 19.67 -20.41 -3.47
N ASN A 196 20.36 -20.08 -4.55
CA ASN A 196 21.58 -20.77 -4.96
C ASN A 196 22.79 -20.23 -4.18
N ASP A 197 22.91 -18.90 -4.06
CA ASP A 197 23.97 -18.26 -3.28
C ASP A 197 23.40 -17.21 -2.32
N LYS A 198 23.58 -17.46 -1.03
CA LYS A 198 23.17 -16.53 0.04
C LYS A 198 24.18 -15.43 0.35
N ALA A 199 25.43 -15.55 -0.08
CA ALA A 199 26.50 -14.63 0.30
C ALA A 199 26.23 -13.18 -0.13
N PRO A 200 25.74 -12.88 -1.35
CA PRO A 200 25.43 -11.50 -1.73
C PRO A 200 24.34 -10.84 -0.86
N PHE A 201 23.36 -11.62 -0.38
CA PHE A 201 22.32 -11.11 0.50
C PHE A 201 22.83 -10.80 1.90
N LEU A 202 23.80 -11.59 2.41
CA LEU A 202 24.40 -11.34 3.71
C LEU A 202 25.15 -10.01 3.79
N ASN A 203 25.69 -9.54 2.67
CA ASN A 203 26.45 -8.29 2.60
C ASN A 203 25.55 -7.03 2.64
N ILE A 204 24.24 -7.18 2.47
CA ILE A 204 23.30 -6.04 2.33
C ILE A 204 22.20 -6.02 3.38
N CYS A 205 22.22 -6.92 4.37
CA CYS A 205 21.23 -6.95 5.44
C CYS A 205 21.81 -7.37 6.78
N ASP A 206 21.15 -6.96 7.87
CA ASP A 206 21.47 -7.34 9.24
C ASP A 206 20.79 -8.67 9.62
N SER A 207 19.64 -8.94 9.03
CA SER A 207 18.83 -10.14 9.29
C SER A 207 18.45 -10.81 7.96
N LEU A 208 18.92 -12.04 7.75
CA LEU A 208 18.57 -12.85 6.59
C LEU A 208 17.73 -14.06 7.03
N ILE A 209 16.58 -14.20 6.39
CA ILE A 209 15.63 -15.32 6.59
C ILE A 209 15.42 -15.98 5.22
N ILE A 210 15.55 -17.30 5.13
CA ILE A 210 15.29 -18.07 3.91
C ILE A 210 14.26 -19.16 4.21
N ASN A 211 13.12 -19.13 3.50
CA ASN A 211 12.02 -20.07 3.68
C ASN A 211 11.62 -20.24 5.16
N LYS A 212 11.45 -19.12 5.87
CA LYS A 212 11.14 -19.01 7.30
C LYS A 212 12.28 -19.49 8.25
N LYS A 213 13.41 -19.96 7.74
CA LYS A 213 14.56 -20.35 8.55
C LYS A 213 15.49 -19.15 8.74
N VAL A 214 15.91 -18.90 9.97
CA VAL A 214 16.84 -17.82 10.32
C VAL A 214 18.25 -18.22 9.87
N VAL A 215 18.90 -17.36 9.11
CA VAL A 215 20.30 -17.56 8.67
C VAL A 215 21.27 -16.77 9.55
N THR A 216 20.91 -15.53 9.90
CA THR A 216 21.73 -14.67 10.77
C THR A 216 20.96 -14.29 12.03
N LYS A 217 20.42 -13.08 12.09
CA LYS A 217 19.64 -12.54 13.21
C LYS A 217 18.14 -12.76 12.97
N SER A 218 17.38 -13.18 13.98
CA SER A 218 15.95 -13.51 13.83
C SER A 218 15.02 -12.29 13.84
N TYR A 219 15.53 -11.09 14.14
CA TYR A 219 14.74 -9.86 14.24
C TYR A 219 15.57 -8.65 13.81
N ILE A 220 14.90 -7.56 13.53
CA ILE A 220 15.43 -6.20 13.50
C ILE A 220 14.82 -5.38 14.63
N THR A 221 15.47 -4.32 15.02
CA THR A 221 15.02 -3.44 16.09
C THR A 221 14.26 -2.25 15.51
N SER A 222 13.11 -1.93 16.10
CA SER A 222 12.33 -0.74 15.79
C SER A 222 11.91 -0.03 17.06
N TYR A 223 11.57 1.24 16.99
CA TYR A 223 11.15 2.03 18.13
C TYR A 223 9.78 2.66 17.89
N ILE A 224 8.98 2.76 18.95
CA ILE A 224 7.80 3.61 19.01
C ILE A 224 8.00 4.51 20.23
N LYS A 225 8.15 5.82 20.01
CA LYS A 225 8.66 6.76 21.00
C LYS A 225 10.01 6.29 21.57
N ASP A 226 10.06 5.98 22.87
CA ASP A 226 11.23 5.46 23.61
C ASP A 226 11.23 3.91 23.75
N LYS A 227 10.15 3.24 23.37
CA LYS A 227 10.00 1.80 23.54
C LYS A 227 10.64 1.03 22.39
N LYS A 228 11.46 0.05 22.74
CA LYS A 228 12.17 -0.84 21.82
C LYS A 228 11.35 -2.09 21.52
N PHE A 229 11.22 -2.41 20.22
CA PHE A 229 10.54 -3.61 19.75
C PHE A 229 11.46 -4.45 18.86
N HIS A 230 11.38 -5.78 19.01
CA HIS A 230 12.03 -6.73 18.13
C HIS A 230 11.05 -7.23 17.08
N ILE A 231 11.29 -6.89 15.84
CA ILE A 231 10.42 -7.20 14.70
C ILE A 231 10.95 -8.40 13.95
N ARG A 232 10.22 -9.50 13.96
CA ARG A 232 10.54 -10.73 13.24
C ARG A 232 9.98 -10.70 11.83
N SER A 233 10.38 -11.67 11.00
CA SER A 233 9.91 -11.78 9.62
C SER A 233 8.40 -11.98 9.52
N ASP A 234 7.82 -12.75 10.43
CA ASP A 234 6.39 -13.09 10.53
C ASP A 234 5.56 -12.09 11.34
N SER A 235 6.20 -11.21 12.13
CA SER A 235 5.49 -10.24 12.95
C SER A 235 4.83 -9.17 12.11
N PHE A 236 3.57 -8.84 12.48
CA PHE A 236 2.93 -7.61 12.04
C PHE A 236 3.54 -6.42 12.78
N PHE A 237 3.89 -5.39 12.03
CA PHE A 237 4.28 -4.08 12.53
C PHE A 237 3.74 -3.02 11.59
N GLN A 238 3.34 -1.86 12.11
CA GLN A 238 2.78 -0.77 11.29
C GLN A 238 3.80 -0.30 10.26
N VAL A 239 3.35 -0.20 9.00
CA VAL A 239 4.26 0.10 7.88
C VAL A 239 4.58 1.59 7.72
N ASN A 240 3.88 2.46 8.44
CA ASN A 240 4.08 3.91 8.40
C ASN A 240 4.60 4.38 9.76
N ASP A 241 5.91 4.56 9.86
CA ASP A 241 6.58 4.94 11.10
C ASP A 241 6.23 6.37 11.58
N GLU A 242 5.84 7.25 10.65
CA GLU A 242 5.49 8.64 10.96
C GLU A 242 4.10 8.78 11.62
N ILE A 243 3.19 7.86 11.28
CA ILE A 243 1.80 7.89 11.77
C ILE A 243 1.59 7.00 12.98
N VAL A 244 2.38 5.94 13.15
CA VAL A 244 2.16 4.95 14.20
C VAL A 244 2.15 5.55 15.60
N GLU A 245 3.07 6.48 15.89
CA GLU A 245 3.13 7.14 17.21
C GLU A 245 1.87 7.99 17.47
N LYS A 246 1.37 8.69 16.44
CA LYS A 246 0.14 9.48 16.53
C LYS A 246 -1.09 8.58 16.71
N LEU A 247 -1.16 7.47 15.96
CA LEU A 247 -2.24 6.49 16.07
C LEU A 247 -2.32 5.92 17.50
N TYR A 248 -1.19 5.54 18.09
CA TYR A 248 -1.17 4.98 19.43
C TYR A 248 -1.44 6.06 20.50
N GLN A 249 -0.99 7.29 20.27
CA GLN A 249 -1.33 8.39 21.17
C GLN A 249 -2.84 8.64 21.24
N GLU A 250 -3.55 8.60 20.11
CA GLU A 250 -5.03 8.73 20.10
C GLU A 250 -5.70 7.60 20.90
N VAL A 251 -5.19 6.35 20.83
CA VAL A 251 -5.70 5.25 21.65
C VAL A 251 -5.47 5.51 23.14
N ILE A 252 -4.24 5.89 23.52
CA ILE A 252 -3.86 6.18 24.91
C ILE A 252 -4.68 7.32 25.48
N ASP A 253 -4.87 8.41 24.73
CA ASP A 253 -5.62 9.57 25.18
C ASP A 253 -7.10 9.25 25.38
N ASN A 254 -7.69 8.41 24.53
CA ASN A 254 -9.06 7.93 24.73
C ASN A 254 -9.18 7.03 25.97
N ILE A 255 -8.24 6.11 26.22
CA ILE A 255 -8.21 5.29 27.43
C ILE A 255 -8.15 6.17 28.68
N LYS A 256 -7.26 7.19 28.70
CA LYS A 256 -7.16 8.15 29.79
C LYS A 256 -8.43 8.96 30.02
N LYS A 257 -9.05 9.42 28.90
CA LYS A 257 -10.31 10.20 28.93
C LYS A 257 -11.46 9.44 29.59
N ILE A 258 -11.59 8.15 29.31
CA ILE A 258 -12.64 7.29 29.91
C ILE A 258 -12.26 6.76 31.31
N LYS A 259 -11.05 7.08 31.81
CA LYS A 259 -10.52 6.66 33.10
C LYS A 259 -10.58 5.14 33.32
N SER A 260 -10.33 4.37 32.26
CA SER A 260 -10.35 2.91 32.34
C SER A 260 -9.24 2.40 33.27
N LYS A 261 -9.60 1.47 34.17
CA LYS A 261 -8.64 0.79 35.06
C LYS A 261 -8.05 -0.47 34.44
N ASN A 262 -8.79 -1.09 33.52
CA ASN A 262 -8.39 -2.32 32.84
C ASN A 262 -8.54 -2.12 31.33
N VAL A 263 -7.53 -2.54 30.58
CA VAL A 263 -7.52 -2.50 29.12
C VAL A 263 -7.23 -3.89 28.60
N LEU A 264 -8.03 -4.36 27.67
CA LEU A 264 -7.81 -5.64 27.00
C LEU A 264 -7.42 -5.36 25.54
N ASP A 265 -6.18 -5.70 25.19
CA ASP A 265 -5.66 -5.62 23.83
C ASP A 265 -5.77 -7.00 23.14
N LEU A 266 -6.87 -7.20 22.39
CA LEU A 266 -7.08 -8.42 21.62
C LEU A 266 -6.29 -8.38 20.31
N TYR A 267 -5.67 -9.51 19.97
CA TYR A 267 -4.79 -9.65 18.81
C TYR A 267 -3.60 -8.69 18.83
N CYS A 268 -3.02 -8.49 20.02
CA CYS A 268 -1.98 -7.48 20.29
C CYS A 268 -0.70 -7.61 19.42
N GLY A 269 -0.48 -8.74 18.75
CA GLY A 269 0.73 -8.99 17.96
C GLY A 269 2.00 -8.90 18.80
N VAL A 270 2.89 -7.95 18.50
CA VAL A 270 4.10 -7.68 19.32
C VAL A 270 3.83 -6.76 20.52
N GLY A 271 2.55 -6.50 20.84
CA GLY A 271 2.13 -5.72 21.99
C GLY A 271 2.36 -4.22 21.89
N THR A 272 2.47 -3.68 20.67
CA THR A 272 2.87 -2.28 20.47
C THR A 272 1.95 -1.26 21.10
N ILE A 273 0.62 -1.48 21.10
CA ILE A 273 -0.35 -0.56 21.71
C ILE A 273 -0.29 -0.70 23.24
N GLY A 274 -0.33 -1.94 23.76
CA GLY A 274 -0.36 -2.20 25.20
C GLY A 274 0.94 -1.80 25.93
N ILE A 275 2.09 -1.73 25.23
CA ILE A 275 3.39 -1.34 25.78
C ILE A 275 3.62 0.18 25.67
N SER A 276 2.99 0.85 24.71
CA SER A 276 3.13 2.30 24.47
C SER A 276 2.36 3.13 25.48
#